data_f1d234df389e6c74eec47a1028d53f08
#
_entry.id   f1d234df389e6c74eec47a1028d53f08
#
_cell.length_a   1.000
_cell.length_b   1.000
_cell.length_c   1.000
_cell.angle_alpha   90.00
_cell.angle_beta   90.00
_cell.angle_gamma   90.00
#
_symmetry.space_group_name_H-M   'P 1'
#
loop_
_entity.id
_entity.type
_entity.pdbx_description
1 polymer ?
#
loop_
_entity_poly.entity_id
_entity_poly.type
_entity_poly.pdbx_seq_one_letter_code
_entity_poly.pdbx_strand_id
1 'polypeptide(L)'
;IREELGVNSYTAPSIQLLFKELNALKPIPFEKVWRDLPDSTPQDRARLALSIGAVIADGFLTVTAEKQSGIEPIGRVLLRLAKGLGVGDHVTKHSRSIIEKAARKEWGDIRKELIRSQAEVEAALLGLKDEEMAHLVALGGWLRGLEITTSIVHESYTPARASRLIQPELMNYFLDRVSTLNPKFKKTKLGTALEKNLREIKRITTKPVNTAVEPDEVTRVRELVREINALVSGGEE
;
A
#
# COMPACT_ATOMS: atom_id res chain seq x y z
N ILE A 1 -9.19 15.46 12.64
CA ILE A 1 -8.20 14.35 12.36
C ILE A 1 -8.88 13.20 11.61
N ARG A 2 -10.06 12.70 12.03
CA ARG A 2 -10.79 11.65 11.29
C ARG A 2 -11.24 12.13 9.89
N GLU A 3 -11.69 13.35 9.76
CA GLU A 3 -12.08 13.96 8.47
C GLU A 3 -10.89 14.22 7.55
N GLU A 4 -9.72 14.57 8.07
CA GLU A 4 -8.49 14.78 7.29
C GLU A 4 -7.90 13.47 6.72
N LEU A 5 -8.14 12.34 7.38
CA LEU A 5 -7.70 11.01 6.93
C LEU A 5 -8.67 10.36 5.94
N GLY A 6 -9.88 10.93 5.75
CA GLY A 6 -10.93 10.32 4.93
C GLY A 6 -11.42 8.97 5.46
N VAL A 7 -11.11 8.65 6.72
CA VAL A 7 -11.46 7.37 7.36
C VAL A 7 -12.81 7.49 8.05
N ASN A 8 -13.81 6.87 7.49
CA ASN A 8 -15.05 6.57 8.20
C ASN A 8 -15.27 5.05 8.20
N SER A 9 -16.31 4.57 8.90
CA SER A 9 -16.61 3.12 8.98
C SER A 9 -16.85 2.45 7.63
N TYR A 10 -16.99 3.23 6.56
CA TYR A 10 -17.42 2.77 5.24
C TYR A 10 -16.42 3.09 4.12
N THR A 11 -15.45 3.96 4.36
CA THR A 11 -14.46 4.35 3.34
C THR A 11 -13.06 3.91 3.74
N ALA A 12 -12.33 3.32 2.79
CA ALA A 12 -10.93 2.99 2.96
C ALA A 12 -10.08 4.27 3.11
N PRO A 13 -8.94 4.21 3.84
CA PRO A 13 -8.03 5.34 3.97
C PRO A 13 -7.53 5.82 2.62
N SER A 14 -7.51 7.14 2.42
CA SER A 14 -7.05 7.72 1.16
C SER A 14 -5.55 7.49 0.96
N ILE A 15 -5.17 7.01 -0.22
CA ILE A 15 -3.78 6.84 -0.64
C ILE A 15 -3.02 8.18 -0.76
N GLN A 16 -3.72 9.32 -0.78
CA GLN A 16 -3.09 10.65 -0.76
C GLN A 16 -2.17 10.81 0.46
N LEU A 17 -2.47 10.11 1.57
CA LEU A 17 -1.61 10.09 2.74
C LEU A 17 -0.24 9.50 2.42
N LEU A 18 -0.17 8.41 1.64
CA LEU A 18 1.10 7.82 1.22
C LEU A 18 1.94 8.82 0.39
N PHE A 19 1.33 9.57 -0.51
CA PHE A 19 2.05 10.63 -1.23
C PHE A 19 2.60 11.70 -0.29
N LYS A 20 1.81 12.14 0.68
CA LYS A 20 2.23 13.13 1.68
C LYS A 20 3.46 12.63 2.43
N GLU A 21 3.42 11.38 2.90
CA GLU A 21 4.51 10.76 3.64
C GLU A 21 5.78 10.58 2.77
N LEU A 22 5.65 10.06 1.55
CA LEU A 22 6.78 9.89 0.65
C LEU A 22 7.42 11.23 0.25
N ASN A 23 6.62 12.26 -0.01
CA ASN A 23 7.16 13.59 -0.31
C ASN A 23 7.93 14.20 0.87
N ALA A 24 7.50 13.96 2.09
CA ALA A 24 8.18 14.45 3.29
C ALA A 24 9.50 13.69 3.58
N LEU A 25 9.70 12.52 2.96
CA LEU A 25 10.91 11.70 3.11
C LEU A 25 11.93 11.89 1.98
N LYS A 26 11.68 12.81 1.05
CA LYS A 26 12.65 13.11 -0.03
C LYS A 26 14.02 13.54 0.52
N PRO A 27 15.14 13.21 -0.18
CA PRO A 27 15.23 12.45 -1.41
C PRO A 27 14.94 10.96 -1.18
N ILE A 28 14.24 10.31 -2.15
CA ILE A 28 13.88 8.89 -2.06
C ILE A 28 15.01 8.06 -2.66
N PRO A 29 15.61 7.10 -1.92
CA PRO A 29 16.60 6.16 -2.45
C PRO A 29 15.90 5.06 -3.27
N PHE A 30 15.38 5.42 -4.45
CA PHE A 30 14.48 4.58 -5.25
C PHE A 30 15.01 3.17 -5.45
N GLU A 31 16.27 3.00 -5.85
CA GLU A 31 16.88 1.70 -6.15
C GLU A 31 16.96 0.77 -4.91
N LYS A 32 16.96 1.35 -3.69
CA LYS A 32 17.00 0.60 -2.44
C LYS A 32 15.62 0.16 -1.96
N VAL A 33 14.56 0.82 -2.40
CA VAL A 33 13.18 0.56 -1.97
C VAL A 33 12.32 -0.02 -3.09
N TRP A 34 12.82 -0.03 -4.32
CA TRP A 34 12.20 -0.71 -5.45
C TRP A 34 12.24 -2.23 -5.22
N ARG A 35 11.25 -2.91 -5.76
CA ARG A 35 11.17 -4.38 -5.77
C ARG A 35 10.74 -4.87 -7.14
N ASP A 36 10.95 -6.15 -7.41
CA ASP A 36 10.39 -6.79 -8.59
C ASP A 36 8.86 -6.82 -8.49
N LEU A 37 8.21 -6.52 -9.61
CA LEU A 37 6.76 -6.56 -9.70
C LEU A 37 6.28 -8.02 -9.81
N PRO A 38 5.08 -8.36 -9.31
CA PRO A 38 4.52 -9.70 -9.45
C PRO A 38 4.46 -10.15 -10.91
N ASP A 39 4.97 -11.32 -11.22
CA ASP A 39 4.96 -11.94 -12.55
C ASP A 39 3.70 -12.78 -12.81
N SER A 40 3.02 -13.22 -11.76
CA SER A 40 1.81 -14.04 -11.80
C SER A 40 0.60 -13.34 -11.17
N THR A 41 -0.58 -13.92 -11.36
CA THR A 41 -1.84 -13.47 -10.75
C THR A 41 -2.23 -14.46 -9.65
N PRO A 42 -2.31 -14.04 -8.37
CA PRO A 42 -2.76 -14.90 -7.30
C PRO A 42 -4.16 -15.47 -7.56
N GLN A 43 -4.37 -16.75 -7.24
CA GLN A 43 -5.69 -17.40 -7.33
C GLN A 43 -6.60 -17.03 -6.14
N ASP A 44 -6.01 -16.84 -4.98
CA ASP A 44 -6.73 -16.37 -3.79
C ASP A 44 -7.12 -14.90 -3.94
N ARG A 45 -8.41 -14.60 -3.79
CA ARG A 45 -8.95 -13.24 -3.99
C ARG A 45 -8.43 -12.22 -2.99
N ALA A 46 -8.25 -12.63 -1.73
CA ALA A 46 -7.74 -11.73 -0.70
C ALA A 46 -6.28 -11.37 -0.97
N ARG A 47 -5.46 -12.36 -1.33
CA ARG A 47 -4.07 -12.14 -1.76
C ARG A 47 -4.00 -11.27 -3.01
N LEU A 48 -4.89 -11.49 -3.98
CA LEU A 48 -5.00 -10.70 -5.20
C LEU A 48 -5.32 -9.23 -4.89
N ALA A 49 -6.28 -8.96 -4.01
CA ALA A 49 -6.64 -7.61 -3.59
C ALA A 49 -5.47 -6.89 -2.88
N LEU A 50 -4.79 -7.57 -1.94
CA LEU A 50 -3.57 -7.05 -1.31
C LEU A 50 -2.48 -6.74 -2.35
N SER A 51 -2.28 -7.61 -3.34
CA SER A 51 -1.30 -7.41 -4.42
C SER A 51 -1.62 -6.18 -5.27
N ILE A 52 -2.88 -5.95 -5.61
CA ILE A 52 -3.33 -4.73 -6.34
C ILE A 52 -2.93 -3.49 -5.56
N GLY A 53 -3.26 -3.42 -4.28
CA GLY A 53 -2.90 -2.29 -3.42
C GLY A 53 -1.40 -2.06 -3.36
N ALA A 54 -0.61 -3.12 -3.19
CA ALA A 54 0.84 -3.04 -3.15
C ALA A 54 1.43 -2.50 -4.48
N VAL A 55 0.91 -2.93 -5.64
CA VAL A 55 1.36 -2.41 -6.96
C VAL A 55 0.94 -0.94 -7.16
N ILE A 56 -0.22 -0.54 -6.64
CA ILE A 56 -0.61 0.88 -6.62
C ILE A 56 0.41 1.69 -5.82
N ALA A 57 0.84 1.22 -4.64
CA ALA A 57 1.86 1.90 -3.84
C ALA A 57 3.24 1.97 -4.56
N ASP A 58 3.63 0.93 -5.30
CA ASP A 58 4.82 0.97 -6.17
C ASP A 58 4.68 2.04 -7.28
N GLY A 59 3.47 2.24 -7.81
CA GLY A 59 3.15 3.34 -8.73
C GLY A 59 3.37 4.71 -8.09
N PHE A 60 2.93 4.89 -6.84
CA PHE A 60 3.14 6.14 -6.09
C PHE A 60 4.62 6.40 -5.80
N LEU A 61 5.38 5.37 -5.43
CA LEU A 61 6.84 5.46 -5.29
C LEU A 61 7.49 5.94 -6.58
N THR A 62 7.15 5.30 -7.69
CA THR A 62 7.69 5.58 -9.03
C THR A 62 7.42 7.03 -9.47
N VAL A 63 6.18 7.50 -9.28
CA VAL A 63 5.78 8.88 -9.61
C VAL A 63 6.43 9.90 -8.67
N THR A 64 6.58 9.58 -7.38
CA THR A 64 7.23 10.48 -6.42
C THR A 64 8.73 10.61 -6.69
N ALA A 65 9.37 9.53 -7.16
CA ALA A 65 10.77 9.50 -7.57
C ALA A 65 10.99 9.94 -9.04
N GLU A 66 9.91 10.23 -9.77
CA GLU A 66 9.93 10.65 -11.20
C GLU A 66 10.65 9.64 -12.12
N LYS A 67 10.47 8.33 -11.85
CA LYS A 67 11.09 7.22 -12.60
C LYS A 67 10.18 6.75 -13.75
N GLN A 68 10.35 7.35 -14.93
CA GLN A 68 9.53 7.06 -16.11
C GLN A 68 9.55 5.57 -16.51
N SER A 69 10.70 4.90 -16.41
CA SER A 69 10.87 3.49 -16.80
C SER A 69 9.99 2.50 -16.00
N GLY A 70 9.56 2.87 -14.81
CA GLY A 70 8.70 2.03 -13.97
C GLY A 70 7.21 2.14 -14.29
N ILE A 71 6.76 3.17 -15.00
CA ILE A 71 5.33 3.46 -15.18
C ILE A 71 4.62 2.40 -16.01
N GLU A 72 5.17 2.06 -17.18
CA GLU A 72 4.55 1.09 -18.09
C GLU A 72 4.49 -0.34 -17.49
N PRO A 73 5.58 -0.89 -16.90
CA PRO A 73 5.53 -2.18 -16.20
C PRO A 73 4.47 -2.22 -15.10
N ILE A 74 4.37 -1.18 -14.28
CA ILE A 74 3.34 -1.09 -13.22
C ILE A 74 1.94 -1.12 -13.84
N GLY A 75 1.69 -0.32 -14.87
CA GLY A 75 0.39 -0.28 -15.54
C GLY A 75 -0.04 -1.64 -16.09
N ARG A 76 0.89 -2.40 -16.72
CA ARG A 76 0.61 -3.76 -17.21
C ARG A 76 0.28 -4.74 -16.08
N VAL A 77 1.05 -4.72 -15.01
CA VAL A 77 0.82 -5.61 -13.86
C VAL A 77 -0.50 -5.25 -13.17
N LEU A 78 -0.75 -3.97 -12.93
CA LEU A 78 -1.99 -3.51 -12.30
C LEU A 78 -3.21 -3.93 -13.10
N LEU A 79 -3.20 -3.76 -14.43
CA LEU A 79 -4.30 -4.17 -15.30
C LEU A 79 -4.53 -5.70 -15.26
N ARG A 80 -3.45 -6.50 -15.26
CA ARG A 80 -3.54 -7.96 -15.15
C ARG A 80 -4.19 -8.38 -13.84
N LEU A 81 -3.73 -7.84 -12.71
CA LEU A 81 -4.27 -8.14 -11.38
C LEU A 81 -5.74 -7.66 -11.24
N ALA A 82 -6.05 -6.46 -11.72
CA ALA A 82 -7.40 -5.91 -11.68
C ALA A 82 -8.40 -6.73 -12.51
N LYS A 83 -7.98 -7.27 -13.66
CA LYS A 83 -8.79 -8.23 -14.44
C LYS A 83 -9.08 -9.50 -13.64
N GLY A 84 -8.10 -10.02 -12.91
CA GLY A 84 -8.28 -11.18 -12.02
C GLY A 84 -9.31 -10.94 -10.92
N LEU A 85 -9.44 -9.70 -10.44
CA LEU A 85 -10.43 -9.32 -9.43
C LEU A 85 -11.80 -8.92 -10.02
N GLY A 86 -11.93 -8.80 -11.35
CA GLY A 86 -13.16 -8.41 -12.05
C GLY A 86 -13.38 -6.90 -12.21
N VAL A 87 -12.33 -6.08 -11.96
CA VAL A 87 -12.40 -4.60 -12.05
C VAL A 87 -11.46 -4.02 -13.12
N GLY A 88 -11.02 -4.84 -14.08
CA GLY A 88 -10.03 -4.45 -15.09
C GLY A 88 -10.45 -3.27 -15.97
N ASP A 89 -11.72 -3.15 -16.29
CA ASP A 89 -12.23 -2.09 -17.16
C ASP A 89 -12.07 -0.69 -16.53
N HIS A 90 -12.19 -0.61 -15.20
CA HIS A 90 -11.97 0.63 -14.43
C HIS A 90 -10.51 1.09 -14.44
N VAL A 91 -9.56 0.17 -14.59
CA VAL A 91 -8.12 0.48 -14.63
C VAL A 91 -7.63 0.82 -16.04
N THR A 92 -8.23 0.24 -17.08
CA THR A 92 -7.75 0.35 -18.47
C THR A 92 -7.64 1.80 -18.96
N LYS A 93 -8.66 2.62 -18.69
CA LYS A 93 -8.69 4.04 -19.08
C LYS A 93 -7.57 4.84 -18.42
N HIS A 94 -7.38 4.65 -17.12
CA HIS A 94 -6.36 5.33 -16.34
C HIS A 94 -4.95 4.90 -16.72
N SER A 95 -4.72 3.61 -16.95
CA SER A 95 -3.40 3.10 -17.37
C SER A 95 -2.91 3.76 -18.65
N ARG A 96 -3.77 3.92 -19.66
CA ARG A 96 -3.42 4.60 -20.91
C ARG A 96 -3.06 6.07 -20.66
N SER A 97 -3.92 6.79 -19.94
CA SER A 97 -3.71 8.21 -19.59
C SER A 97 -2.39 8.41 -18.82
N ILE A 98 -2.06 7.52 -17.87
CA ILE A 98 -0.82 7.57 -17.10
C ILE A 98 0.41 7.39 -18.01
N ILE A 99 0.39 6.43 -18.95
CA ILE A 99 1.50 6.19 -19.89
C ILE A 99 1.73 7.41 -20.79
N GLU A 100 0.66 7.99 -21.35
CA GLU A 100 0.74 9.18 -22.20
C GLU A 100 1.31 10.40 -21.45
N LYS A 101 0.88 10.61 -20.20
CA LYS A 101 1.38 11.68 -19.35
C LYS A 101 2.84 11.46 -18.92
N ALA A 102 3.23 10.18 -18.69
CA ALA A 102 4.61 9.84 -18.35
C ALA A 102 5.58 10.16 -19.49
N ALA A 103 5.19 9.92 -20.73
CA ALA A 103 5.97 10.29 -21.91
C ALA A 103 6.25 11.81 -21.96
N ARG A 104 5.32 12.63 -21.45
CA ARG A 104 5.43 14.09 -21.36
C ARG A 104 5.99 14.61 -20.05
N LYS A 105 6.33 13.71 -19.11
CA LYS A 105 6.80 14.02 -17.75
C LYS A 105 5.83 14.88 -16.92
N GLU A 106 4.55 14.73 -17.16
CA GLU A 106 3.46 15.44 -16.46
C GLU A 106 3.19 14.82 -15.07
N TRP A 107 4.20 14.81 -14.19
CA TRP A 107 4.17 14.07 -12.91
C TRP A 107 3.01 14.46 -11.99
N GLY A 108 2.61 15.74 -11.99
CA GLY A 108 1.48 16.23 -11.23
C GLY A 108 0.16 15.62 -11.68
N ASP A 109 -0.03 15.44 -13.00
CA ASP A 109 -1.25 14.88 -13.55
C ASP A 109 -1.28 13.35 -13.48
N ILE A 110 -0.12 12.69 -13.58
CA ILE A 110 0.00 11.26 -13.28
C ILE A 110 -0.43 10.98 -11.84
N ARG A 111 0.00 11.81 -10.88
CA ARG A 111 -0.40 11.69 -9.47
C ARG A 111 -1.91 11.77 -9.29
N LYS A 112 -2.57 12.74 -9.92
CA LYS A 112 -4.02 12.88 -9.90
C LYS A 112 -4.72 11.66 -10.50
N GLU A 113 -4.18 11.13 -11.59
CA GLU A 113 -4.72 9.97 -12.29
C GLU A 113 -4.61 8.69 -11.46
N LEU A 114 -3.50 8.48 -10.75
CA LEU A 114 -3.34 7.35 -9.82
C LEU A 114 -4.36 7.41 -8.68
N ILE A 115 -4.58 8.60 -8.10
CA ILE A 115 -5.58 8.79 -7.04
C ILE A 115 -6.98 8.44 -7.56
N ARG A 116 -7.33 8.90 -8.77
CA ARG A 116 -8.62 8.59 -9.40
C ARG A 116 -8.76 7.10 -9.68
N SER A 117 -7.71 6.47 -10.22
CA SER A 117 -7.70 5.03 -10.52
C SER A 117 -7.99 4.19 -9.28
N GLN A 118 -7.37 4.52 -8.14
CA GLN A 118 -7.65 3.82 -6.88
C GLN A 118 -9.12 4.00 -6.46
N ALA A 119 -9.60 5.24 -6.45
CA ALA A 119 -10.98 5.54 -6.05
C ALA A 119 -12.01 4.80 -6.93
N GLU A 120 -11.76 4.68 -8.24
CA GLU A 120 -12.63 3.95 -9.16
C GLU A 120 -12.59 2.43 -8.92
N VAL A 121 -11.42 1.85 -8.62
CA VAL A 121 -11.30 0.44 -8.24
C VAL A 121 -12.07 0.15 -6.95
N GLU A 122 -11.92 0.98 -5.94
CA GLU A 122 -12.67 0.85 -4.68
C GLU A 122 -14.17 0.99 -4.89
N ALA A 123 -14.62 2.00 -5.65
CA ALA A 123 -16.02 2.20 -5.97
C ALA A 123 -16.60 1.01 -6.77
N ALA A 124 -15.84 0.44 -7.71
CA ALA A 124 -16.26 -0.73 -8.46
C ALA A 124 -16.45 -1.95 -7.56
N LEU A 125 -15.53 -2.20 -6.63
CA LEU A 125 -15.64 -3.30 -5.66
C LEU A 125 -16.84 -3.10 -4.73
N LEU A 126 -17.06 -1.89 -4.24
CA LEU A 126 -18.25 -1.56 -3.43
C LEU A 126 -19.54 -1.76 -4.23
N GLY A 127 -19.58 -1.37 -5.51
CA GLY A 127 -20.70 -1.62 -6.41
C GLY A 127 -20.99 -3.10 -6.62
N LEU A 128 -19.97 -3.95 -6.57
CA LEU A 128 -20.09 -5.41 -6.59
C LEU A 128 -20.44 -6.01 -5.22
N LYS A 129 -20.66 -5.19 -4.20
CA LYS A 129 -20.86 -5.58 -2.79
C LYS A 129 -19.68 -6.40 -2.22
N ASP A 130 -18.48 -6.08 -2.66
CA ASP A 130 -17.24 -6.75 -2.27
C ASP A 130 -16.37 -5.82 -1.40
N GLU A 131 -16.96 -5.37 -0.30
CA GLU A 131 -16.33 -4.44 0.64
C GLU A 131 -15.03 -5.02 1.23
N GLU A 132 -14.99 -6.34 1.48
CA GLU A 132 -13.80 -7.02 2.00
C GLU A 132 -12.61 -6.81 1.05
N MET A 133 -12.80 -6.98 -0.26
CA MET A 133 -11.74 -6.78 -1.25
C MET A 133 -11.33 -5.31 -1.36
N ALA A 134 -12.26 -4.37 -1.27
CA ALA A 134 -11.92 -2.94 -1.26
C ALA A 134 -11.01 -2.58 -0.08
N HIS A 135 -11.32 -3.08 1.13
CA HIS A 135 -10.47 -2.88 2.31
C HIS A 135 -9.10 -3.56 2.18
N LEU A 136 -9.03 -4.74 1.55
CA LEU A 136 -7.76 -5.44 1.33
C LEU A 136 -6.88 -4.74 0.28
N VAL A 137 -7.46 -4.11 -0.75
CA VAL A 137 -6.70 -3.23 -1.67
C VAL A 137 -6.08 -2.07 -0.90
N ALA A 138 -6.85 -1.37 -0.06
CA ALA A 138 -6.32 -0.28 0.75
C ALA A 138 -5.22 -0.75 1.73
N LEU A 139 -5.43 -1.90 2.39
CA LEU A 139 -4.45 -2.51 3.30
C LEU A 139 -3.15 -2.87 2.58
N GLY A 140 -3.23 -3.49 1.40
CA GLY A 140 -2.06 -3.84 0.60
C GLY A 140 -1.22 -2.62 0.20
N GLY A 141 -1.89 -1.53 -0.19
CA GLY A 141 -1.25 -0.25 -0.48
C GLY A 141 -0.56 0.36 0.74
N TRP A 142 -1.23 0.34 1.89
CA TRP A 142 -0.66 0.84 3.13
C TRP A 142 0.53 -0.01 3.61
N LEU A 143 0.44 -1.34 3.56
CA LEU A 143 1.54 -2.25 3.93
C LEU A 143 2.78 -2.00 3.06
N ARG A 144 2.61 -1.87 1.76
CA ARG A 144 3.73 -1.57 0.86
C ARG A 144 4.28 -0.16 1.12
N GLY A 145 3.42 0.82 1.37
CA GLY A 145 3.81 2.17 1.77
C GLY A 145 4.61 2.18 3.08
N LEU A 146 4.19 1.40 4.06
CA LEU A 146 4.91 1.25 5.34
C LEU A 146 6.28 0.60 5.14
N GLU A 147 6.41 -0.42 4.28
CA GLU A 147 7.70 -1.04 3.94
C GLU A 147 8.65 -0.03 3.29
N ILE A 148 8.17 0.76 2.33
CA ILE A 148 8.95 1.81 1.68
C ILE A 148 9.39 2.85 2.72
N THR A 149 8.48 3.34 3.53
CA THR A 149 8.73 4.36 4.55
C THR A 149 9.74 3.89 5.59
N THR A 150 9.54 2.68 6.14
CA THR A 150 10.50 2.11 7.12
C THR A 150 11.86 1.85 6.51
N SER A 151 11.94 1.46 5.24
CA SER A 151 13.23 1.28 4.55
C SER A 151 13.97 2.60 4.37
N ILE A 152 13.27 3.69 4.01
CA ILE A 152 13.86 5.03 3.90
C ILE A 152 14.32 5.54 5.27
N VAL A 153 13.49 5.36 6.31
CA VAL A 153 13.84 5.79 7.67
C VAL A 153 15.03 4.99 8.21
N HIS A 154 15.08 3.69 7.97
CA HIS A 154 16.21 2.85 8.37
C HIS A 154 17.54 3.31 7.73
N GLU A 155 17.53 3.65 6.43
CA GLU A 155 18.73 4.11 5.72
C GLU A 155 19.22 5.48 6.18
N SER A 156 18.31 6.34 6.62
CA SER A 156 18.62 7.70 7.03
C SER A 156 17.74 8.14 8.20
N TYR A 157 18.01 7.50 9.34
CA TYR A 157 17.25 7.71 10.56
C TYR A 157 17.38 9.15 11.07
N THR A 158 16.24 9.74 11.36
CA THR A 158 16.11 10.89 12.28
C THR A 158 14.81 10.73 13.07
N PRO A 159 14.72 11.26 14.32
CA PRO A 159 13.48 11.22 15.10
C PRO A 159 12.28 11.80 14.34
N ALA A 160 12.48 12.88 13.58
CA ALA A 160 11.44 13.52 12.76
C ALA A 160 10.94 12.61 11.61
N ARG A 161 11.81 11.78 11.04
CA ARG A 161 11.40 10.78 10.03
C ARG A 161 10.72 9.58 10.69
N ALA A 162 11.25 9.10 11.81
CA ALA A 162 10.72 7.96 12.53
C ALA A 162 9.33 8.23 13.15
N SER A 163 9.04 9.47 13.57
CA SER A 163 7.71 9.85 14.06
C SER A 163 6.60 9.69 13.01
N ARG A 164 6.94 9.68 11.72
CA ARG A 164 5.96 9.44 10.62
C ARG A 164 5.46 8.00 10.55
N LEU A 165 6.12 7.07 11.22
CA LEU A 165 5.67 5.68 11.36
C LEU A 165 4.52 5.54 12.37
N ILE A 166 4.26 6.58 13.17
CA ILE A 166 3.23 6.59 14.21
C ILE A 166 1.90 7.01 13.56
N GLN A 167 1.09 6.03 13.18
CA GLN A 167 -0.20 6.23 12.49
C GLN A 167 -1.31 5.44 13.21
N PRO A 168 -1.65 5.79 14.46
CA PRO A 168 -2.52 4.97 15.31
C PRO A 168 -3.93 4.78 14.73
N GLU A 169 -4.49 5.79 14.08
CA GLU A 169 -5.84 5.71 13.51
C GLU A 169 -5.89 4.71 12.34
N LEU A 170 -4.89 4.74 11.44
CA LEU A 170 -4.78 3.79 10.34
C LEU A 170 -4.56 2.37 10.85
N MET A 171 -3.69 2.21 11.85
CA MET A 171 -3.40 0.92 12.45
C MET A 171 -4.65 0.32 13.12
N ASN A 172 -5.41 1.12 13.86
CA ASN A 172 -6.66 0.70 14.48
C ASN A 172 -7.68 0.28 13.42
N TYR A 173 -7.84 1.09 12.37
CA TYR A 173 -8.73 0.79 11.26
C TYR A 173 -8.39 -0.56 10.61
N PHE A 174 -7.14 -0.78 10.21
CA PHE A 174 -6.76 -2.01 9.52
C PHE A 174 -6.84 -3.24 10.43
N LEU A 175 -6.47 -3.13 11.70
CA LEU A 175 -6.65 -4.24 12.65
C LEU A 175 -8.12 -4.62 12.84
N ASP A 176 -9.01 -3.63 12.88
CA ASP A 176 -10.45 -3.86 12.94
C ASP A 176 -10.93 -4.61 11.69
N ARG A 177 -10.53 -4.17 10.49
CA ARG A 177 -10.88 -4.85 9.24
C ARG A 177 -10.32 -6.28 9.16
N VAL A 178 -9.06 -6.49 9.54
CA VAL A 178 -8.44 -7.83 9.57
C VAL A 178 -9.17 -8.75 10.54
N SER A 179 -9.70 -8.24 11.65
CA SER A 179 -10.47 -9.04 12.61
C SER A 179 -11.74 -9.62 12.02
N THR A 180 -12.35 -8.94 11.05
CA THR A 180 -13.61 -9.31 10.39
C THR A 180 -13.44 -10.14 9.11
N LEU A 181 -12.20 -10.38 8.65
CA LEU A 181 -11.93 -11.17 7.45
C LEU A 181 -12.45 -12.61 7.55
N ASN A 182 -12.70 -13.20 6.38
CA ASN A 182 -13.19 -14.57 6.26
C ASN A 182 -12.35 -15.55 7.12
N PRO A 183 -12.97 -16.38 7.98
CA PRO A 183 -12.25 -17.31 8.86
C PRO A 183 -11.34 -18.30 8.14
N LYS A 184 -11.64 -18.66 6.88
CA LYS A 184 -10.77 -19.53 6.07
C LYS A 184 -9.46 -18.81 5.70
N PHE A 185 -9.56 -17.54 5.26
CA PHE A 185 -8.40 -16.72 4.97
C PHE A 185 -7.53 -16.49 6.22
N LYS A 186 -8.15 -16.20 7.37
CA LYS A 186 -7.42 -15.98 8.64
C LYS A 186 -6.60 -17.18 9.09
N LYS A 187 -6.97 -18.40 8.66
CA LYS A 187 -6.23 -19.65 8.96
C LYS A 187 -5.06 -19.90 7.99
N THR A 188 -4.97 -19.16 6.89
CA THR A 188 -3.81 -19.27 5.98
C THR A 188 -2.55 -18.71 6.63
N LYS A 189 -1.39 -19.06 6.08
CA LYS A 189 -0.09 -18.51 6.52
C LYS A 189 -0.09 -16.97 6.41
N LEU A 190 -0.61 -16.43 5.29
CA LEU A 190 -0.74 -14.98 5.08
C LEU A 190 -1.71 -14.34 6.10
N GLY A 191 -2.89 -14.89 6.30
CA GLY A 191 -3.87 -14.35 7.25
C GLY A 191 -3.36 -14.34 8.69
N THR A 192 -2.68 -15.43 9.10
CA THR A 192 -2.04 -15.55 10.43
C THR A 192 -0.91 -14.53 10.60
N ALA A 193 -0.02 -14.41 9.60
CA ALA A 193 1.08 -13.45 9.63
C ALA A 193 0.56 -12.01 9.65
N LEU A 194 -0.48 -11.72 8.86
CA LEU A 194 -1.11 -10.42 8.79
C LEU A 194 -1.62 -9.96 10.16
N GLU A 195 -2.42 -10.78 10.83
CA GLU A 195 -2.97 -10.43 12.16
C GLU A 195 -1.87 -10.31 13.22
N LYS A 196 -0.96 -11.28 13.30
CA LYS A 196 0.14 -11.30 14.26
C LYS A 196 1.06 -10.07 14.09
N ASN A 197 1.53 -9.84 12.87
CA ASN A 197 2.53 -8.81 12.61
C ASN A 197 1.92 -7.40 12.72
N LEU A 198 0.66 -7.19 12.30
CA LEU A 198 -0.02 -5.90 12.52
C LEU A 198 -0.19 -5.58 14.01
N ARG A 199 -0.50 -6.56 14.86
CA ARG A 199 -0.58 -6.35 16.31
C ARG A 199 0.78 -5.95 16.90
N GLU A 200 1.87 -6.57 16.45
CA GLU A 200 3.22 -6.24 16.90
C GLU A 200 3.65 -4.85 16.39
N ILE A 201 3.39 -4.52 15.12
CA ILE A 201 3.63 -3.19 14.57
C ILE A 201 2.87 -2.13 15.38
N LYS A 202 1.59 -2.37 15.69
CA LYS A 202 0.80 -1.46 16.55
C LYS A 202 1.48 -1.24 17.89
N ARG A 203 1.91 -2.31 18.56
CA ARG A 203 2.60 -2.21 19.86
C ARG A 203 3.84 -1.33 19.79
N ILE A 204 4.63 -1.48 18.73
CA ILE A 204 5.86 -0.69 18.52
C ILE A 204 5.55 0.76 18.17
N THR A 205 4.56 1.00 17.32
CA THR A 205 4.25 2.34 16.81
C THR A 205 3.24 3.10 17.67
N THR A 206 2.70 2.49 18.74
CA THR A 206 1.91 3.20 19.74
C THR A 206 2.85 3.90 20.73
N LYS A 207 3.08 5.17 20.51
CA LYS A 207 4.03 5.98 21.27
C LYS A 207 3.36 7.21 21.90
N PRO A 208 3.89 7.73 23.01
CA PRO A 208 3.48 9.01 23.55
C PRO A 208 3.65 10.16 22.55
N VAL A 209 2.90 11.22 22.75
CA VAL A 209 3.02 12.46 21.95
C VAL A 209 4.45 12.98 22.01
N ASN A 210 4.98 13.44 20.88
CA ASN A 210 6.35 13.97 20.72
C ASN A 210 7.48 12.93 20.94
N THR A 211 7.19 11.63 20.80
CA THR A 211 8.22 10.60 20.74
C THR A 211 8.38 10.08 19.33
N ALA A 212 9.46 9.33 19.09
CA ALA A 212 9.73 8.68 17.82
C ALA A 212 9.85 7.15 18.02
N VAL A 213 9.74 6.41 16.92
CA VAL A 213 10.10 4.99 16.88
C VAL A 213 11.63 4.91 16.88
N GLU A 214 12.20 4.14 17.79
CA GLU A 214 13.67 4.01 17.93
C GLU A 214 14.29 3.20 16.77
N PRO A 215 15.60 3.33 16.46
CA PRO A 215 16.23 2.66 15.32
C PRO A 215 16.00 1.16 15.25
N ASP A 216 16.13 0.46 16.38
CA ASP A 216 15.91 -0.99 16.46
C ASP A 216 14.43 -1.35 16.23
N GLU A 217 13.53 -0.51 16.72
CA GLU A 217 12.09 -0.64 16.50
C GLU A 217 11.72 -0.40 15.03
N VAL A 218 12.36 0.57 14.36
CA VAL A 218 12.20 0.80 12.90
C VAL A 218 12.64 -0.44 12.13
N THR A 219 13.77 -1.03 12.51
CA THR A 219 14.26 -2.27 11.91
C THR A 219 13.25 -3.40 12.10
N ARG A 220 12.70 -3.54 13.30
CA ARG A 220 11.70 -4.56 13.60
C ARG A 220 10.40 -4.37 12.83
N VAL A 221 9.88 -3.17 12.75
CA VAL A 221 8.67 -2.87 11.92
C VAL A 221 8.93 -3.21 10.46
N ARG A 222 10.12 -2.87 9.92
CA ARG A 222 10.51 -3.19 8.55
C ARG A 222 10.54 -4.71 8.28
N GLU A 223 11.05 -5.51 9.21
CA GLU A 223 11.05 -6.97 9.11
C GLU A 223 9.62 -7.54 9.06
N LEU A 224 8.77 -7.10 9.99
CA LEU A 224 7.39 -7.56 10.11
C LEU A 224 6.57 -7.25 8.86
N VAL A 225 6.69 -6.03 8.31
CA VAL A 225 5.96 -5.66 7.11
C VAL A 225 6.52 -6.34 5.86
N ARG A 226 7.84 -6.59 5.79
CA ARG A 226 8.45 -7.36 4.71
C ARG A 226 7.99 -8.81 4.68
N GLU A 227 7.86 -9.44 5.85
CA GLU A 227 7.31 -10.79 5.97
C GLU A 227 5.90 -10.86 5.35
N ILE A 228 5.02 -9.90 5.70
CA ILE A 228 3.67 -9.85 5.10
C ILE A 228 3.76 -9.65 3.57
N ASN A 229 4.52 -8.67 3.11
CA ASN A 229 4.60 -8.34 1.69
C ASN A 229 5.25 -9.46 0.85
N ALA A 230 6.17 -10.23 1.42
CA ALA A 230 6.72 -11.42 0.79
C ALA A 230 5.64 -12.50 0.57
N LEU A 231 4.80 -12.75 1.58
CA LEU A 231 3.67 -13.67 1.46
C LEU A 231 2.62 -13.17 0.45
N VAL A 232 2.37 -11.87 0.38
CA VAL A 232 1.48 -11.27 -0.63
C VAL A 232 2.04 -11.47 -2.03
N SER A 233 3.35 -11.32 -2.24
CA SER A 233 4.01 -11.43 -3.55
C SER A 233 4.24 -12.87 -4.03
N GLY A 234 4.00 -13.87 -3.19
CA GLY A 234 4.20 -15.27 -3.58
C GLY A 234 5.43 -15.94 -2.99
N GLY A 235 6.05 -15.34 -1.98
CA GLY A 235 7.04 -16.03 -1.16
C GLY A 235 6.45 -17.33 -0.58
N GLU A 236 7.25 -18.40 -0.57
CA GLU A 236 6.89 -19.80 -0.34
C GLU A 236 5.77 -20.01 0.68
N GLU A 237 4.74 -20.77 0.25
CA GLU A 237 3.72 -21.33 1.14
C GLU A 237 4.33 -22.36 2.11
#